data_5456a77992de1343be93427ef8789b74
#
_entry.id   5456a77992de1343be93427ef8789b74
#
_cell.length_a   1.000
_cell.length_b   1.000
_cell.length_c   1.000
_cell.angle_alpha   90.00
_cell.angle_beta   90.00
_cell.angle_gamma   90.00
#
_symmetry.space_group_name_H-M   'P 1'
#
loop_
_entity.id
_entity.type
_entity.pdbx_description
1 polymer ?
#
loop_
_entity_poly.entity_id
_entity_poly.type
_entity_poly.pdbx_seq_one_letter_code
_entity_poly.pdbx_strand_id
1 'polypeptide(L)'
;MVEPLLVLIAASTKLTVYTQDDPTFPESVPAIHDSDLAISWHHSIDTVPTLITVVNGQETDRTFGWSRADWQRLTGLDDLGEDLPVMRPGCGSMSVDPDRVDALRVAFTDTPIISRHVELSSAEDEFEAMYARGWTDGLPVIPPTPERVLRMLAGTTRAPQDVVAIAPPDLVELTVEKIAINAVMAGCLPEYLPWVIAALEAVCTDTFNMHGVLATTMPVGPVIICNGPGTRAIGMNSGINALGQGNRANNTIGRAVQLTIRNVGGGRPGEVDRATHGNPGKISFCFAEDELGSPFTSLGTERGIALGQNAVTVFAGEGPRCVVDQLARTADELTNSLVACLQTVHHPKLVIGFDAILIVSPDHGRLFAQEGWTREQLITQLIERSHTPGEQLVRGARGIAEGIPPHLRDATLPKFRPGGILLTYAGGGAGLFSSIVAGWANSAIGSDPVTRVVGS
;
A
#
# COMPACT_ATOMS: atom_id res chain seq x y z
N MET A 1 42.37 5.84 24.85
CA MET A 1 42.37 7.25 25.23
C MET A 1 41.55 7.52 26.50
N VAL A 2 40.36 6.95 26.61
CA VAL A 2 39.44 7.16 27.73
C VAL A 2 39.86 6.39 28.98
N GLU A 3 40.46 5.23 28.87
CA GLU A 3 40.77 4.33 29.99
C GLU A 3 41.65 4.95 31.10
N PRO A 4 42.76 5.67 30.81
CA PRO A 4 43.55 6.36 31.85
C PRO A 4 42.73 7.39 32.61
N LEU A 5 41.76 8.04 31.96
CA LEU A 5 40.84 8.98 32.62
C LEU A 5 39.93 8.31 33.61
N LEU A 6 39.38 7.11 33.20
CA LEU A 6 38.49 6.32 34.07
C LEU A 6 39.18 5.90 35.34
N VAL A 7 40.46 5.52 35.28
CA VAL A 7 41.28 5.18 36.47
C VAL A 7 41.41 6.35 37.43
N LEU A 8 41.70 7.56 36.90
CA LEU A 8 41.82 8.76 37.74
C LEU A 8 40.50 9.15 38.35
N ILE A 9 39.41 9.10 37.61
CA ILE A 9 38.07 9.38 38.13
C ILE A 9 37.67 8.37 39.20
N ALA A 10 37.89 7.08 38.95
CA ALA A 10 37.55 6.00 39.89
C ALA A 10 38.34 6.11 41.22
N ALA A 11 39.58 6.64 41.18
CA ALA A 11 40.37 6.89 42.36
C ALA A 11 39.85 8.08 43.21
N SER A 12 39.08 8.97 42.59
CA SER A 12 38.67 10.24 43.22
C SER A 12 37.19 10.28 43.60
N THR A 13 36.34 9.54 42.86
CA THR A 13 34.89 9.51 43.12
C THR A 13 34.31 8.16 42.74
N LYS A 14 33.06 7.90 43.17
CA LYS A 14 32.35 6.67 42.77
C LYS A 14 32.04 6.73 41.28
N LEU A 15 32.63 5.81 40.53
CA LEU A 15 32.42 5.63 39.10
C LEU A 15 31.73 4.32 38.78
N THR A 16 30.73 4.34 37.90
CA THR A 16 30.17 3.16 37.25
C THR A 16 30.35 3.30 35.77
N VAL A 17 30.93 2.32 35.10
CA VAL A 17 31.19 2.32 33.66
C VAL A 17 30.29 1.29 32.99
N TYR A 18 29.68 1.68 31.90
CA TYR A 18 28.89 0.79 31.01
C TYR A 18 29.55 0.74 29.64
N THR A 19 29.57 -0.45 29.01
CA THR A 19 30.12 -0.64 27.65
C THR A 19 29.09 -1.29 26.76
N GLN A 20 29.03 -0.89 25.49
CA GLN A 20 28.00 -1.37 24.55
C GLN A 20 28.49 -2.51 23.64
N ASP A 21 29.75 -2.45 23.16
CA ASP A 21 30.29 -3.28 22.10
C ASP A 21 31.42 -4.21 22.55
N ASP A 22 32.27 -3.76 23.44
CA ASP A 22 33.42 -4.53 23.92
C ASP A 22 33.30 -4.84 25.42
N PRO A 23 32.96 -6.10 25.79
CA PRO A 23 32.84 -6.50 27.17
C PRO A 23 34.19 -6.59 27.90
N THR A 24 35.31 -6.49 27.18
CA THR A 24 36.65 -6.53 27.76
C THR A 24 37.23 -5.15 28.04
N PHE A 25 36.62 -4.10 27.54
CA PHE A 25 37.01 -2.70 27.72
C PHE A 25 36.12 -2.03 28.80
N PRO A 26 36.66 -1.19 29.69
CA PRO A 26 38.09 -1.00 30.01
C PRO A 26 38.67 -2.13 30.87
N GLU A 27 39.95 -2.47 30.72
CA GLU A 27 40.61 -3.50 31.51
C GLU A 27 40.94 -3.04 32.93
N SER A 28 41.20 -1.75 33.11
CA SER A 28 41.74 -1.19 34.36
C SER A 28 40.69 -0.72 35.35
N VAL A 29 39.41 -0.71 34.98
CA VAL A 29 38.28 -0.29 35.82
C VAL A 29 37.11 -1.24 35.62
N PRO A 30 36.44 -1.67 36.70
CA PRO A 30 35.25 -2.53 36.56
C PRO A 30 34.19 -1.87 35.70
N ALA A 31 33.69 -2.59 34.68
CA ALA A 31 32.63 -2.14 33.80
C ALA A 31 31.49 -3.16 33.73
N ILE A 32 30.31 -2.67 33.42
CA ILE A 32 29.11 -3.48 33.20
C ILE A 32 28.85 -3.48 31.70
N HIS A 33 28.75 -4.66 31.09
CA HIS A 33 28.39 -4.78 29.69
C HIS A 33 26.89 -4.61 29.51
N ASP A 34 26.49 -3.54 28.82
CA ASP A 34 25.11 -3.16 28.45
C ASP A 34 24.72 -3.88 27.14
N SER A 35 24.74 -5.22 27.18
CA SER A 35 24.61 -6.10 26.01
C SER A 35 23.24 -5.98 25.32
N ASP A 36 22.20 -5.70 26.09
CA ASP A 36 20.84 -5.48 25.61
C ASP A 36 20.51 -4.00 25.37
N LEU A 37 21.48 -3.10 25.63
CA LEU A 37 21.36 -1.65 25.50
C LEU A 37 20.26 -1.02 26.39
N ALA A 38 19.80 -1.72 27.44
CA ALA A 38 18.77 -1.23 28.34
C ALA A 38 19.17 0.06 29.05
N ILE A 39 20.39 0.11 29.58
CA ILE A 39 20.91 1.31 30.27
C ILE A 39 21.06 2.47 29.29
N SER A 40 21.62 2.19 28.12
CA SER A 40 21.80 3.20 27.07
C SER A 40 20.45 3.76 26.58
N TRP A 41 19.43 2.91 26.45
CA TRP A 41 18.07 3.32 26.09
C TRP A 41 17.43 4.19 27.15
N HIS A 42 17.39 3.74 28.40
CA HIS A 42 16.74 4.47 29.50
C HIS A 42 17.41 5.79 29.85
N HIS A 43 18.73 5.90 29.62
CA HIS A 43 19.46 7.16 29.81
C HIS A 43 19.57 8.02 28.53
N SER A 44 18.90 7.63 27.43
CA SER A 44 18.92 8.33 26.15
C SER A 44 20.35 8.66 25.68
N ILE A 45 21.19 7.62 25.62
CA ILE A 45 22.60 7.75 25.20
C ILE A 45 22.68 7.73 23.69
N ASP A 46 22.79 8.91 23.06
CA ASP A 46 22.90 9.05 21.61
C ASP A 46 24.35 9.07 21.11
N THR A 47 25.27 9.41 22.01
CA THR A 47 26.70 9.56 21.70
C THR A 47 27.56 8.89 22.76
N VAL A 48 28.64 8.24 22.35
CA VAL A 48 29.63 7.62 23.27
C VAL A 48 31.02 8.24 23.04
N PRO A 49 31.82 8.45 24.12
CA PRO A 49 31.44 8.31 25.51
C PRO A 49 30.48 9.42 25.95
N THR A 50 29.59 9.11 26.88
CA THR A 50 28.80 10.08 27.62
C THR A 50 29.17 10.00 29.10
N LEU A 51 29.50 11.12 29.71
CA LEU A 51 29.72 11.21 31.16
C LEU A 51 28.50 11.86 31.82
N ILE A 52 27.95 11.18 32.82
CA ILE A 52 26.77 11.63 33.56
C ILE A 52 27.09 11.76 35.03
N THR A 53 26.71 12.88 35.62
CA THR A 53 26.79 13.10 37.09
C THR A 53 25.45 12.77 37.70
N VAL A 54 25.46 11.90 38.73
CA VAL A 54 24.26 11.46 39.44
C VAL A 54 24.39 11.84 40.93
N VAL A 55 23.41 12.57 41.45
CA VAL A 55 23.31 12.96 42.86
C VAL A 55 22.00 12.44 43.44
N ASN A 56 22.09 11.70 44.52
CA ASN A 56 20.91 11.05 45.15
C ASN A 56 20.06 10.22 44.19
N GLY A 57 20.68 9.53 43.20
CA GLY A 57 19.99 8.71 42.21
C GLY A 57 19.34 9.52 41.04
N GLN A 58 19.52 10.84 40.99
CA GLN A 58 19.04 11.66 39.90
C GLN A 58 20.20 12.22 39.09
N GLU A 59 20.06 12.19 37.78
CA GLU A 59 20.99 12.86 36.87
C GLU A 59 20.92 14.37 37.07
N THR A 60 22.08 14.99 37.26
CA THR A 60 22.21 16.46 37.49
C THR A 60 22.91 17.15 36.34
N ASP A 61 23.81 16.51 35.64
CA ASP A 61 24.54 17.07 34.50
C ASP A 61 25.10 15.96 33.60
N ARG A 62 25.37 16.26 32.33
CA ARG A 62 26.01 15.34 31.37
C ARG A 62 26.87 16.06 30.33
N THR A 63 27.80 15.33 29.73
CA THR A 63 28.57 15.78 28.57
C THR A 63 28.77 14.63 27.58
N PHE A 64 28.96 14.95 26.30
CA PHE A 64 29.08 14.02 25.19
C PHE A 64 30.48 14.11 24.57
N GLY A 65 31.04 12.97 24.18
CA GLY A 65 32.39 12.90 23.65
C GLY A 65 33.43 13.26 24.71
N TRP A 66 34.59 13.72 24.27
CA TRP A 66 35.65 14.22 25.15
C TRP A 66 35.75 15.74 25.00
N SER A 67 35.46 16.48 26.07
CA SER A 67 35.75 17.88 26.26
C SER A 67 36.48 18.01 27.58
N ARG A 68 37.76 18.46 27.55
CA ARG A 68 38.57 18.56 28.76
C ARG A 68 37.88 19.40 29.82
N ALA A 69 37.43 20.60 29.45
CA ALA A 69 36.75 21.52 30.33
C ALA A 69 35.49 20.94 30.99
N ASP A 70 34.67 20.24 30.20
CA ASP A 70 33.43 19.64 30.72
C ASP A 70 33.71 18.46 31.62
N TRP A 71 34.68 17.58 31.26
CA TRP A 71 35.04 16.42 32.08
C TRP A 71 35.69 16.87 33.39
N GLN A 72 36.57 17.89 33.36
CA GLN A 72 37.13 18.51 34.58
C GLN A 72 36.02 19.07 35.46
N ARG A 73 35.10 19.84 34.90
CA ARG A 73 33.96 20.43 35.61
C ARG A 73 33.07 19.40 36.27
N LEU A 74 32.73 18.31 35.53
CA LEU A 74 31.82 17.26 36.00
C LEU A 74 32.48 16.36 37.07
N THR A 75 33.79 16.14 36.99
CA THR A 75 34.53 15.26 37.93
C THR A 75 35.15 16.01 39.10
N GLY A 76 35.33 17.34 38.97
CA GLY A 76 36.05 18.16 39.95
C GLY A 76 37.56 17.93 39.94
N LEU A 77 38.12 17.35 38.88
CA LEU A 77 39.54 17.06 38.71
C LEU A 77 40.18 18.03 37.73
N ASP A 78 40.87 19.08 38.23
CA ASP A 78 41.40 20.15 37.40
C ASP A 78 42.54 19.74 36.45
N ASP A 79 43.25 18.66 36.76
CA ASP A 79 44.37 18.10 35.99
C ASP A 79 43.97 16.97 35.07
N LEU A 80 42.68 16.64 34.97
CA LEU A 80 42.19 15.53 34.19
C LEU A 80 42.46 15.71 32.68
N GLY A 81 43.26 14.83 32.10
CA GLY A 81 43.49 14.77 30.67
C GLY A 81 44.37 15.88 30.09
N GLU A 82 45.33 16.41 30.87
CA GLU A 82 46.26 17.45 30.40
C GLU A 82 47.05 17.05 29.14
N ASP A 83 47.41 15.75 29.01
CA ASP A 83 48.15 15.21 27.88
C ASP A 83 47.26 14.89 26.67
N LEU A 84 45.95 15.09 26.73
CA LEU A 84 44.99 14.77 25.68
C LEU A 84 44.61 16.05 24.87
N PRO A 85 44.09 15.86 23.64
CA PRO A 85 43.49 17.00 22.91
C PRO A 85 42.42 17.69 23.75
N VAL A 86 42.21 19.01 23.55
CA VAL A 86 41.21 19.78 24.30
C VAL A 86 39.80 19.24 24.11
N MET A 87 39.51 18.75 22.89
CA MET A 87 38.23 18.21 22.53
C MET A 87 38.38 17.07 21.51
N ARG A 88 37.51 16.09 21.59
CA ARG A 88 37.30 15.06 20.56
C ARG A 88 35.81 14.68 20.53
N PRO A 89 35.15 14.78 19.37
CA PRO A 89 33.76 14.38 19.26
C PRO A 89 33.60 12.90 19.60
N GLY A 90 32.42 12.55 20.12
CA GLY A 90 32.04 11.16 20.34
C GLY A 90 31.61 10.45 19.04
N CYS A 91 31.32 9.18 19.15
CA CYS A 91 30.72 8.35 18.13
C CYS A 91 29.24 8.16 18.41
N GLY A 92 28.44 7.77 17.42
CA GLY A 92 27.07 7.38 17.64
C GLY A 92 26.96 6.16 18.57
N SER A 93 26.00 6.19 19.48
CA SER A 93 25.67 5.07 20.36
C SER A 93 24.98 3.93 19.58
N MET A 94 25.15 2.69 20.00
CA MET A 94 24.42 1.54 19.43
C MET A 94 22.92 1.62 19.72
N SER A 95 22.48 2.40 20.71
CA SER A 95 21.05 2.60 21.01
C SER A 95 20.32 3.47 19.99
N VAL A 96 21.05 4.23 19.15
CA VAL A 96 20.47 5.00 18.03
C VAL A 96 20.82 4.43 16.66
N ASP A 97 21.44 3.26 16.61
CA ASP A 97 21.73 2.56 15.38
C ASP A 97 20.42 2.23 14.64
N PRO A 98 20.26 2.62 13.37
CA PRO A 98 19.04 2.34 12.59
C PRO A 98 18.62 0.87 12.56
N ASP A 99 19.60 -0.05 12.64
CA ASP A 99 19.32 -1.49 12.61
C ASP A 99 18.82 -2.04 13.96
N ARG A 100 18.97 -1.29 15.04
CA ARG A 100 18.67 -1.69 16.42
C ARG A 100 17.56 -0.88 17.09
N VAL A 101 17.39 0.38 16.74
CA VAL A 101 16.51 1.32 17.44
C VAL A 101 15.05 0.84 17.50
N ASP A 102 14.55 0.20 16.45
CA ASP A 102 13.18 -0.32 16.44
C ASP A 102 13.01 -1.52 17.40
N ALA A 103 14.01 -2.39 17.47
CA ALA A 103 14.01 -3.51 18.45
C ALA A 103 14.07 -3.01 19.89
N LEU A 104 14.87 -1.99 20.17
CA LEU A 104 14.96 -1.36 21.49
C LEU A 104 13.65 -0.67 21.87
N ARG A 105 13.00 0.00 20.91
CA ARG A 105 11.68 0.60 21.12
C ARG A 105 10.64 -0.45 21.49
N VAL A 106 10.65 -1.61 20.85
CA VAL A 106 9.76 -2.73 21.19
C VAL A 106 10.08 -3.28 22.58
N ALA A 107 11.36 -3.44 22.91
CA ALA A 107 11.79 -4.04 24.16
C ALA A 107 11.55 -3.15 25.40
N PHE A 108 11.71 -1.82 25.27
CA PHE A 108 11.78 -0.90 26.40
C PHE A 108 10.70 0.18 26.43
N THR A 109 9.77 0.19 25.48
CA THR A 109 8.65 1.14 25.45
C THR A 109 7.34 0.37 25.44
N ASP A 110 6.27 0.91 26.05
CA ASP A 110 4.92 0.37 25.89
C ASP A 110 4.53 0.46 24.42
N THR A 111 4.47 -0.68 23.75
CA THR A 111 4.12 -0.71 22.33
C THR A 111 2.61 -0.57 22.14
N PRO A 112 2.15 0.18 21.13
CA PRO A 112 0.72 0.28 20.83
C PRO A 112 0.17 -0.96 20.12
N ILE A 113 0.98 -2.01 19.95
CA ILE A 113 0.61 -3.26 19.27
C ILE A 113 -0.07 -4.17 20.28
N ILE A 114 -1.32 -4.55 20.01
CA ILE A 114 -2.11 -5.45 20.87
C ILE A 114 -2.43 -6.79 20.20
N SER A 115 -2.10 -6.96 18.93
CA SER A 115 -2.28 -8.23 18.23
C SER A 115 -1.46 -9.34 18.87
N ARG A 116 -2.03 -10.55 18.92
CA ARG A 116 -1.36 -11.71 19.50
C ARG A 116 -0.06 -12.03 18.78
N HIS A 117 1.03 -12.08 19.52
CA HIS A 117 2.31 -12.55 19.01
C HIS A 117 2.31 -14.08 18.95
N VAL A 118 2.89 -14.62 17.87
CA VAL A 118 3.11 -16.04 17.68
C VAL A 118 4.60 -16.27 17.52
N GLU A 119 5.19 -16.95 18.50
CA GLU A 119 6.59 -17.33 18.43
C GLU A 119 6.75 -18.53 17.48
N LEU A 120 7.73 -18.45 16.59
CA LEU A 120 8.16 -19.55 15.75
C LEU A 120 9.42 -20.17 16.36
N SER A 121 9.52 -21.49 16.31
CA SER A 121 10.73 -22.19 16.71
C SER A 121 11.88 -21.79 15.77
N SER A 122 13.09 -21.67 16.27
CA SER A 122 14.28 -21.38 15.47
C SER A 122 14.59 -22.43 14.39
N ALA A 123 13.94 -23.59 14.44
CA ALA A 123 14.04 -24.64 13.44
C ALA A 123 12.90 -24.62 12.40
N GLU A 124 11.88 -23.76 12.60
CA GLU A 124 10.78 -23.58 11.62
C GLU A 124 11.21 -22.61 10.54
N ASP A 125 10.93 -22.96 9.28
CA ASP A 125 10.98 -22.00 8.19
C ASP A 125 9.80 -21.02 8.32
N GLU A 126 10.09 -19.72 8.39
CA GLU A 126 9.07 -18.69 8.63
C GLU A 126 8.01 -18.64 7.54
N PHE A 127 8.40 -18.86 6.28
CA PHE A 127 7.46 -18.86 5.16
C PHE A 127 6.53 -20.07 5.23
N GLU A 128 7.07 -21.27 5.41
CA GLU A 128 6.29 -22.49 5.53
C GLU A 128 5.36 -22.44 6.75
N ALA A 129 5.81 -21.88 7.85
CA ALA A 129 5.00 -21.70 9.05
C ALA A 129 3.79 -20.76 8.81
N MET A 130 3.98 -19.67 8.06
CA MET A 130 2.89 -18.76 7.70
C MET A 130 1.94 -19.37 6.67
N TYR A 131 2.48 -20.11 5.70
CA TYR A 131 1.69 -20.82 4.71
C TYR A 131 0.82 -21.90 5.37
N ALA A 132 1.39 -22.74 6.22
CA ALA A 132 0.67 -23.79 6.94
C ALA A 132 -0.46 -23.25 7.84
N ARG A 133 -0.32 -22.03 8.36
CA ARG A 133 -1.35 -21.34 9.16
C ARG A 133 -2.42 -20.64 8.28
N GLY A 134 -2.27 -20.68 6.96
CA GLY A 134 -3.21 -20.07 6.02
C GLY A 134 -3.18 -18.55 5.99
N TRP A 135 -2.07 -17.92 6.40
CA TRP A 135 -1.93 -16.45 6.43
C TRP A 135 -1.44 -15.85 5.11
N THR A 136 -1.04 -16.68 4.16
CA THR A 136 -0.56 -16.22 2.84
C THR A 136 -1.62 -16.39 1.76
N ASP A 137 -1.43 -15.68 0.67
CA ASP A 137 -2.18 -15.80 -0.59
C ASP A 137 -1.59 -16.85 -1.55
N GLY A 138 -0.68 -17.69 -1.06
CA GLY A 138 0.06 -18.68 -1.85
C GLY A 138 1.47 -18.20 -2.24
N LEU A 139 1.79 -16.94 -2.03
CA LEU A 139 3.12 -16.35 -2.25
C LEU A 139 3.82 -16.12 -0.90
N PRO A 140 5.17 -16.04 -0.90
CA PRO A 140 5.92 -15.62 0.28
C PRO A 140 5.44 -14.27 0.81
N VAL A 141 5.41 -14.14 2.13
CA VAL A 141 5.07 -12.89 2.82
C VAL A 141 6.24 -12.44 3.70
N ILE A 142 6.32 -11.14 3.92
CA ILE A 142 7.31 -10.60 4.87
C ILE A 142 6.79 -10.86 6.30
N PRO A 143 7.56 -11.49 7.18
CA PRO A 143 7.15 -11.70 8.58
C PRO A 143 6.82 -10.37 9.25
N PRO A 144 5.60 -10.19 9.79
CA PRO A 144 5.18 -8.95 10.44
C PRO A 144 5.67 -8.91 11.89
N THR A 145 7.00 -8.80 12.06
CA THR A 145 7.58 -8.65 13.41
C THR A 145 7.13 -7.32 14.02
N PRO A 146 7.12 -7.19 15.37
CA PRO A 146 6.73 -5.96 16.04
C PRO A 146 7.45 -4.72 15.51
N GLU A 147 8.76 -4.82 15.25
CA GLU A 147 9.58 -3.73 14.73
C GLU A 147 9.11 -3.27 13.34
N ARG A 148 8.81 -4.23 12.46
CA ARG A 148 8.30 -3.94 11.11
C ARG A 148 6.92 -3.32 11.15
N VAL A 149 6.06 -3.77 12.07
CA VAL A 149 4.72 -3.22 12.24
C VAL A 149 4.78 -1.80 12.80
N LEU A 150 5.63 -1.53 13.81
CA LEU A 150 5.85 -0.18 14.34
C LEU A 150 6.37 0.77 13.26
N ARG A 151 7.34 0.32 12.45
CA ARG A 151 7.85 1.10 11.33
C ARG A 151 6.75 1.37 10.29
N MET A 152 5.91 0.40 10.00
CA MET A 152 4.77 0.57 9.09
C MET A 152 3.76 1.59 9.63
N LEU A 153 3.42 1.51 10.93
CA LEU A 153 2.51 2.44 11.59
C LEU A 153 3.00 3.89 11.57
N ALA A 154 4.31 4.13 11.49
CA ALA A 154 4.86 5.48 11.33
C ALA A 154 4.48 6.14 9.97
N GLY A 155 3.93 5.39 9.02
CA GLY A 155 3.43 5.92 7.75
C GLY A 155 2.07 6.62 7.82
N THR A 156 1.42 6.67 8.98
CA THR A 156 0.14 7.36 9.18
C THR A 156 0.10 8.07 10.53
N THR A 157 -0.73 9.11 10.62
CA THR A 157 -1.00 9.83 11.88
C THR A 157 -2.15 9.22 12.68
N ARG A 158 -2.85 8.22 12.15
CA ARG A 158 -3.97 7.54 12.83
C ARG A 158 -3.44 6.61 13.93
N ALA A 159 -4.20 6.52 15.02
CA ALA A 159 -3.84 5.62 16.11
C ALA A 159 -3.96 4.14 15.65
N PRO A 160 -3.08 3.24 16.12
CA PRO A 160 -3.09 1.83 15.72
C PRO A 160 -4.43 1.12 15.97
N GLN A 161 -5.17 1.54 16.99
CA GLN A 161 -6.45 0.95 17.37
C GLN A 161 -7.66 1.64 16.74
N ASP A 162 -7.46 2.68 15.93
CA ASP A 162 -8.56 3.32 15.19
C ASP A 162 -9.19 2.30 14.25
N VAL A 163 -10.52 2.17 14.35
CA VAL A 163 -11.30 1.33 13.44
C VAL A 163 -11.47 2.06 12.11
N VAL A 164 -10.94 1.49 11.06
CA VAL A 164 -11.02 2.00 9.69
C VAL A 164 -12.34 1.62 9.04
N ALA A 165 -12.75 0.37 9.20
CA ALA A 165 -13.94 -0.18 8.61
C ALA A 165 -14.35 -1.49 9.32
N ILE A 166 -15.47 -2.05 8.89
CA ILE A 166 -15.87 -3.43 9.21
C ILE A 166 -15.56 -4.29 8.00
N ALA A 167 -14.66 -5.24 8.15
CA ALA A 167 -14.17 -6.08 7.05
C ALA A 167 -15.13 -7.22 6.72
N PRO A 168 -15.73 -7.26 5.52
CA PRO A 168 -16.54 -8.39 5.08
C PRO A 168 -15.62 -9.55 4.63
N PRO A 169 -16.10 -10.82 4.60
CA PRO A 169 -17.47 -11.24 4.94
C PRO A 169 -17.73 -11.47 6.43
N ASP A 170 -16.71 -11.63 7.27
CA ASP A 170 -16.84 -12.02 8.68
C ASP A 170 -17.25 -10.84 9.59
N LEU A 171 -17.34 -9.63 9.04
CA LEU A 171 -17.76 -8.40 9.73
C LEU A 171 -16.90 -8.08 10.96
N VAL A 172 -15.60 -8.25 10.84
CA VAL A 172 -14.61 -7.98 11.88
C VAL A 172 -14.15 -6.53 11.83
N GLU A 173 -13.98 -5.89 12.97
CA GLU A 173 -13.36 -4.56 13.07
C GLU A 173 -11.96 -4.58 12.47
N LEU A 174 -11.75 -3.72 11.49
CA LEU A 174 -10.49 -3.53 10.79
C LEU A 174 -9.77 -2.32 11.36
N THR A 175 -8.80 -2.55 12.24
CA THR A 175 -7.99 -1.50 12.83
C THR A 175 -6.79 -1.15 11.96
N VAL A 176 -6.22 0.04 12.17
CA VAL A 176 -4.99 0.49 11.50
C VAL A 176 -3.85 -0.52 11.72
N GLU A 177 -3.73 -1.08 12.93
CA GLU A 177 -2.73 -2.12 13.25
C GLU A 177 -2.90 -3.38 12.37
N LYS A 178 -4.13 -3.90 12.24
CA LYS A 178 -4.40 -5.07 11.39
C LYS A 178 -4.06 -4.79 9.92
N ILE A 179 -4.32 -3.57 9.45
CA ILE A 179 -3.93 -3.13 8.10
C ILE A 179 -2.40 -3.08 7.98
N ALA A 180 -1.72 -2.48 8.94
CA ALA A 180 -0.26 -2.38 8.95
C ALA A 180 0.42 -3.76 8.94
N ILE A 181 -0.09 -4.72 9.70
CA ILE A 181 0.37 -6.12 9.68
C ILE A 181 0.30 -6.69 8.26
N ASN A 182 -0.85 -6.59 7.59
CA ASN A 182 -1.02 -7.11 6.24
C ASN A 182 -0.23 -6.30 5.18
N ALA A 183 -0.03 -4.99 5.39
CA ALA A 183 0.82 -4.17 4.55
C ALA A 183 2.31 -4.59 4.65
N VAL A 184 2.81 -4.91 5.86
CA VAL A 184 4.13 -5.52 6.04
C VAL A 184 4.20 -6.84 5.31
N MET A 185 3.23 -7.73 5.51
CA MET A 185 3.18 -9.05 4.87
C MET A 185 3.20 -8.94 3.34
N ALA A 186 2.52 -7.95 2.77
CA ALA A 186 2.54 -7.66 1.33
C ALA A 186 3.87 -7.10 0.83
N GLY A 187 4.71 -6.54 1.70
CA GLY A 187 5.98 -5.88 1.35
C GLY A 187 5.86 -4.38 1.08
N CYS A 188 4.84 -3.71 1.60
CA CYS A 188 4.68 -2.26 1.52
C CYS A 188 5.84 -1.50 2.19
N LEU A 189 6.03 -0.25 1.76
CA LEU A 189 6.77 0.75 2.52
C LEU A 189 5.79 1.55 3.41
N PRO A 190 6.26 2.20 4.48
CA PRO A 190 5.39 2.98 5.38
C PRO A 190 4.56 4.04 4.65
N GLU A 191 5.14 4.75 3.70
CA GLU A 191 4.47 5.78 2.89
C GLU A 191 3.34 5.25 2.00
N TYR A 192 3.19 3.93 1.86
CA TYR A 192 2.08 3.31 1.13
C TYR A 192 0.86 3.06 2.02
N LEU A 193 1.03 3.06 3.35
CA LEU A 193 -0.03 2.73 4.30
C LEU A 193 -1.29 3.60 4.16
N PRO A 194 -1.20 4.94 3.96
CA PRO A 194 -2.38 5.77 3.74
C PRO A 194 -3.20 5.36 2.51
N TRP A 195 -2.54 4.89 1.45
CA TRP A 195 -3.19 4.40 0.24
C TRP A 195 -3.91 3.07 0.46
N VAL A 196 -3.31 2.18 1.23
CA VAL A 196 -3.94 0.90 1.63
C VAL A 196 -5.16 1.16 2.51
N ILE A 197 -5.06 2.09 3.48
CA ILE A 197 -6.17 2.49 4.35
C ILE A 197 -7.32 3.04 3.51
N ALA A 198 -7.08 4.01 2.63
CA ALA A 198 -8.12 4.61 1.79
C ALA A 198 -8.78 3.59 0.85
N ALA A 199 -8.00 2.65 0.30
CA ALA A 199 -8.54 1.57 -0.52
C ALA A 199 -9.45 0.62 0.29
N LEU A 200 -9.08 0.29 1.52
CA LEU A 200 -9.91 -0.54 2.41
C LEU A 200 -11.17 0.19 2.89
N GLU A 201 -11.09 1.50 3.17
CA GLU A 201 -12.28 2.33 3.44
C GLU A 201 -13.26 2.33 2.26
N ALA A 202 -12.76 2.25 1.03
CA ALA A 202 -13.61 2.15 -0.15
C ALA A 202 -14.17 0.73 -0.35
N VAL A 203 -13.32 -0.30 -0.25
CA VAL A 203 -13.67 -1.72 -0.46
C VAL A 203 -14.68 -2.22 0.57
N CYS A 204 -14.59 -1.77 1.82
CA CYS A 204 -15.47 -2.21 2.90
C CYS A 204 -16.82 -1.45 2.97
N THR A 205 -17.17 -0.66 1.95
CA THR A 205 -18.50 -0.02 1.87
C THR A 205 -19.56 -0.97 1.32
N ASP A 206 -20.81 -0.76 1.75
CA ASP A 206 -21.97 -1.47 1.17
C ASP A 206 -22.09 -1.19 -0.34
N THR A 207 -21.72 0.01 -0.78
CA THR A 207 -21.72 0.41 -2.19
C THR A 207 -20.78 -0.42 -3.05
N PHE A 208 -19.55 -0.69 -2.57
CA PHE A 208 -18.63 -1.59 -3.26
C PHE A 208 -19.04 -3.06 -3.12
N ASN A 209 -19.70 -3.41 -2.03
CA ASN A 209 -20.24 -4.74 -1.78
C ASN A 209 -19.19 -5.87 -1.89
N MET A 210 -18.12 -5.75 -1.11
CA MET A 210 -17.04 -6.75 -1.14
C MET A 210 -17.52 -8.16 -0.83
N HIS A 211 -18.53 -8.33 0.04
CA HIS A 211 -19.15 -9.64 0.30
C HIS A 211 -19.70 -10.25 -0.98
N GLY A 212 -20.48 -9.48 -1.75
CA GLY A 212 -21.00 -9.93 -3.04
C GLY A 212 -19.91 -10.21 -4.06
N VAL A 213 -18.86 -9.38 -4.11
CA VAL A 213 -17.67 -9.57 -4.97
C VAL A 213 -16.95 -10.88 -4.67
N LEU A 214 -16.91 -11.31 -3.40
CA LEU A 214 -16.36 -12.61 -3.02
C LEU A 214 -17.32 -13.76 -3.34
N ALA A 215 -18.61 -13.60 -3.00
CA ALA A 215 -19.60 -14.66 -3.11
C ALA A 215 -20.04 -14.97 -4.55
N THR A 216 -19.81 -14.06 -5.50
CA THR A 216 -20.15 -14.30 -6.91
C THR A 216 -19.24 -15.35 -7.54
N THR A 217 -19.79 -16.09 -8.50
CA THR A 217 -19.00 -17.01 -9.34
C THR A 217 -18.22 -16.29 -10.45
N MET A 218 -18.46 -14.99 -10.68
CA MET A 218 -17.68 -14.19 -11.61
C MET A 218 -16.26 -13.97 -11.10
N PRO A 219 -15.25 -13.94 -11.99
CA PRO A 219 -13.84 -13.82 -11.60
C PRO A 219 -13.45 -12.36 -11.36
N VAL A 220 -14.19 -11.64 -10.52
CA VAL A 220 -13.95 -10.22 -10.21
C VAL A 220 -13.27 -10.04 -8.86
N GLY A 221 -12.52 -8.96 -8.73
CA GLY A 221 -11.88 -8.52 -7.49
C GLY A 221 -11.64 -7.01 -7.50
N PRO A 222 -11.16 -6.44 -6.40
CA PRO A 222 -10.80 -5.02 -6.33
C PRO A 222 -9.73 -4.63 -7.36
N VAL A 223 -10.05 -3.68 -8.21
CA VAL A 223 -9.13 -2.92 -9.07
C VAL A 223 -8.99 -1.55 -8.46
N ILE A 224 -7.77 -1.13 -8.16
CA ILE A 224 -7.46 0.10 -7.43
C ILE A 224 -6.76 1.07 -8.39
N ILE A 225 -7.39 2.21 -8.65
CA ILE A 225 -6.85 3.28 -9.48
C ILE A 225 -6.46 4.43 -8.56
N CYS A 226 -5.20 4.84 -8.62
CA CYS A 226 -4.65 5.89 -7.76
C CYS A 226 -4.47 7.18 -8.53
N ASN A 227 -4.92 8.29 -7.94
CA ASN A 227 -4.88 9.64 -8.49
C ASN A 227 -4.15 10.60 -7.55
N GLY A 228 -3.65 11.69 -8.13
CA GLY A 228 -3.04 12.79 -7.40
C GLY A 228 -1.51 12.78 -7.36
N PRO A 229 -0.89 13.89 -6.91
CA PRO A 229 0.57 14.06 -6.94
C PRO A 229 1.33 13.06 -6.07
N GLY A 230 0.70 12.54 -5.01
CA GLY A 230 1.28 11.55 -4.12
C GLY A 230 1.63 10.24 -4.81
N THR A 231 0.95 9.87 -5.92
CA THR A 231 1.30 8.66 -6.67
C THR A 231 2.75 8.69 -7.14
N ARG A 232 3.20 9.85 -7.64
CA ARG A 232 4.60 10.04 -8.07
C ARG A 232 5.55 10.13 -6.88
N ALA A 233 5.12 10.76 -5.79
CA ALA A 233 5.94 10.89 -4.58
C ALA A 233 6.30 9.53 -3.98
N ILE A 234 5.39 8.55 -4.03
CA ILE A 234 5.64 7.17 -3.57
C ILE A 234 6.16 6.25 -4.70
N GLY A 235 6.46 6.79 -5.87
CA GLY A 235 7.07 6.05 -6.98
C GLY A 235 6.13 5.05 -7.68
N MET A 236 4.79 5.30 -7.69
CA MET A 236 3.86 4.48 -8.47
C MET A 236 4.13 4.59 -9.97
N ASN A 237 3.89 3.50 -10.67
CA ASN A 237 4.03 3.42 -12.12
C ASN A 237 2.66 3.63 -12.82
N SER A 238 2.60 4.63 -13.68
CA SER A 238 1.49 4.88 -14.61
C SER A 238 1.88 4.68 -16.09
N GLY A 239 3.17 4.39 -16.34
CA GLY A 239 3.75 4.28 -17.68
C GLY A 239 3.88 2.83 -18.19
N ILE A 240 5.01 2.51 -18.78
CA ILE A 240 5.29 1.18 -19.33
C ILE A 240 5.01 0.09 -18.30
N ASN A 241 4.21 -0.92 -18.71
CA ASN A 241 3.83 -2.05 -17.88
C ASN A 241 3.07 -1.66 -16.58
N ALA A 242 2.31 -0.56 -16.58
CA ALA A 242 1.61 -0.06 -15.39
C ALA A 242 0.67 -1.10 -14.74
N LEU A 243 0.08 -1.99 -15.54
CA LEU A 243 -0.82 -3.05 -15.06
C LEU A 243 -0.09 -4.37 -14.75
N GLY A 244 1.21 -4.42 -14.93
CA GLY A 244 2.03 -5.62 -14.76
C GLY A 244 2.90 -5.61 -13.51
N GLN A 245 3.87 -6.50 -13.50
CA GLN A 245 4.84 -6.65 -12.40
C GLN A 245 5.95 -5.59 -12.47
N GLY A 246 6.73 -5.44 -11.38
CA GLY A 246 8.00 -4.71 -11.34
C GLY A 246 7.96 -3.42 -10.54
N ASN A 247 6.79 -2.82 -10.29
CA ASN A 247 6.68 -1.66 -9.42
C ASN A 247 6.23 -2.06 -8.01
N ARG A 248 7.02 -1.69 -7.00
CA ARG A 248 6.75 -2.08 -5.62
C ARG A 248 5.43 -1.48 -5.12
N ALA A 249 5.20 -0.18 -5.33
CA ALA A 249 3.99 0.48 -4.84
C ALA A 249 2.73 -0.12 -5.47
N ASN A 250 2.67 -0.23 -6.81
CA ASN A 250 1.53 -0.83 -7.50
C ASN A 250 1.22 -2.23 -6.97
N ASN A 251 2.25 -3.09 -6.92
CA ASN A 251 2.02 -4.49 -6.58
C ASN A 251 1.71 -4.70 -5.10
N THR A 252 2.39 -4.00 -4.18
CA THR A 252 2.22 -4.26 -2.75
C THR A 252 0.99 -3.59 -2.16
N ILE A 253 0.57 -2.41 -2.66
CA ILE A 253 -0.69 -1.76 -2.22
C ILE A 253 -1.88 -2.66 -2.55
N GLY A 254 -2.00 -3.11 -3.80
CA GLY A 254 -3.09 -4.00 -4.20
C GLY A 254 -3.08 -5.32 -3.42
N ARG A 255 -1.89 -5.91 -3.22
CA ARG A 255 -1.73 -7.15 -2.46
C ARG A 255 -2.08 -6.98 -0.98
N ALA A 256 -1.73 -5.84 -0.37
CA ALA A 256 -2.07 -5.55 1.03
C ALA A 256 -3.59 -5.49 1.25
N VAL A 257 -4.33 -4.89 0.32
CA VAL A 257 -5.80 -4.88 0.35
C VAL A 257 -6.35 -6.30 0.29
N GLN A 258 -5.89 -7.12 -0.66
CA GLN A 258 -6.34 -8.51 -0.82
C GLN A 258 -5.99 -9.37 0.40
N LEU A 259 -4.76 -9.28 0.92
CA LEU A 259 -4.36 -10.00 2.14
C LEU A 259 -5.19 -9.58 3.35
N THR A 260 -5.52 -8.29 3.48
CA THR A 260 -6.34 -7.79 4.57
C THR A 260 -7.75 -8.39 4.53
N ILE A 261 -8.42 -8.38 3.36
CA ILE A 261 -9.74 -8.99 3.18
C ILE A 261 -9.69 -10.51 3.43
N ARG A 262 -8.62 -11.18 2.99
CA ARG A 262 -8.40 -12.60 3.23
C ARG A 262 -8.18 -12.93 4.71
N ASN A 263 -7.26 -12.22 5.38
CA ASN A 263 -6.77 -12.61 6.71
C ASN A 263 -7.63 -12.04 7.85
N VAL A 264 -8.20 -10.85 7.67
CA VAL A 264 -9.06 -10.20 8.66
C VAL A 264 -10.53 -10.44 8.35
N GLY A 265 -10.93 -10.28 7.09
CA GLY A 265 -12.31 -10.46 6.67
C GLY A 265 -12.75 -11.90 6.43
N GLY A 266 -11.81 -12.84 6.29
CA GLY A 266 -12.14 -14.26 6.02
C GLY A 266 -12.44 -14.58 4.54
N GLY A 267 -12.13 -13.67 3.61
CA GLY A 267 -12.41 -13.82 2.18
C GLY A 267 -11.50 -14.82 1.49
N ARG A 268 -11.64 -16.12 1.79
CA ARG A 268 -10.75 -17.18 1.30
C ARG A 268 -11.33 -17.93 0.11
N PRO A 269 -10.49 -18.28 -0.90
CA PRO A 269 -10.88 -19.14 -2.00
C PRO A 269 -11.40 -20.51 -1.55
N GLY A 270 -12.53 -20.92 -2.15
CA GLY A 270 -13.19 -22.18 -1.80
C GLY A 270 -14.11 -22.11 -0.57
N GLU A 271 -13.98 -21.08 0.25
CA GLU A 271 -14.88 -20.76 1.36
C GLU A 271 -15.93 -19.73 0.87
N VAL A 272 -15.78 -18.46 1.19
CA VAL A 272 -16.69 -17.39 0.72
C VAL A 272 -16.34 -16.92 -0.69
N ASP A 273 -15.07 -16.91 -1.07
CA ASP A 273 -14.67 -16.57 -2.45
C ASP A 273 -15.00 -17.74 -3.39
N ARG A 274 -16.03 -17.54 -4.23
CA ARG A 274 -16.64 -18.53 -5.09
C ARG A 274 -16.34 -18.34 -6.58
N ALA A 275 -15.39 -17.50 -6.93
CA ALA A 275 -15.02 -17.25 -8.33
C ALA A 275 -14.71 -18.57 -9.07
N THR A 276 -15.37 -18.82 -10.21
CA THR A 276 -15.23 -20.07 -10.98
C THR A 276 -13.79 -20.31 -11.42
N HIS A 277 -13.14 -19.28 -11.93
CA HIS A 277 -11.74 -19.35 -12.37
C HIS A 277 -10.81 -18.42 -11.59
N GLY A 278 -11.36 -17.37 -10.97
CA GLY A 278 -10.56 -16.25 -10.50
C GLY A 278 -9.89 -15.49 -11.66
N ASN A 279 -9.02 -14.54 -11.32
CA ASN A 279 -8.12 -13.89 -12.28
C ASN A 279 -6.84 -13.47 -11.54
N PRO A 280 -5.70 -13.25 -12.24
CA PRO A 280 -4.44 -12.86 -11.61
C PRO A 280 -4.52 -11.55 -10.80
N GLY A 281 -5.42 -10.62 -11.17
CA GLY A 281 -5.67 -9.37 -10.44
C GLY A 281 -6.22 -9.57 -9.03
N LYS A 282 -6.73 -10.76 -8.70
CA LYS A 282 -7.14 -11.10 -7.32
C LYS A 282 -5.96 -11.31 -6.36
N ILE A 283 -4.73 -11.36 -6.87
CA ILE A 283 -3.52 -11.28 -6.04
C ILE A 283 -3.18 -9.81 -5.77
N SER A 284 -3.18 -8.99 -6.84
CA SER A 284 -2.97 -7.55 -6.80
C SER A 284 -3.38 -6.91 -8.11
N PHE A 285 -4.20 -5.86 -8.06
CA PHE A 285 -4.50 -5.04 -9.21
C PHE A 285 -4.61 -3.57 -8.79
N CYS A 286 -3.48 -2.89 -8.78
CA CYS A 286 -3.39 -1.47 -8.41
C CYS A 286 -2.43 -0.76 -9.36
N PHE A 287 -2.81 0.43 -9.83
CA PHE A 287 -1.99 1.27 -10.70
C PHE A 287 -2.34 2.75 -10.53
N ALA A 288 -1.42 3.62 -10.94
CA ALA A 288 -1.66 5.05 -11.00
C ALA A 288 -2.18 5.48 -12.37
N GLU A 289 -3.09 6.46 -12.42
CA GLU A 289 -3.42 7.18 -13.64
C GLU A 289 -2.28 8.14 -14.01
N ASP A 290 -1.91 8.21 -15.28
CA ASP A 290 -0.97 9.22 -15.80
C ASP A 290 -1.70 10.53 -16.06
N GLU A 291 -1.94 11.28 -14.99
CA GLU A 291 -2.67 12.57 -15.07
C GLU A 291 -1.90 13.66 -15.85
N LEU A 292 -0.56 13.57 -15.89
CA LEU A 292 0.26 14.56 -16.59
C LEU A 292 0.35 14.30 -18.10
N GLY A 293 0.36 13.02 -18.48
CA GLY A 293 0.39 12.63 -19.89
C GLY A 293 -0.99 12.55 -20.53
N SER A 294 -2.05 12.52 -19.72
CA SER A 294 -3.43 12.36 -20.17
C SER A 294 -3.95 13.61 -20.90
N PRO A 295 -4.61 13.46 -22.07
CA PRO A 295 -5.37 14.54 -22.69
C PRO A 295 -6.72 14.80 -21.99
N PHE A 296 -7.10 13.94 -21.06
CA PHE A 296 -8.39 14.00 -20.35
C PHE A 296 -8.22 14.53 -18.93
N THR A 297 -9.29 15.09 -18.36
CA THR A 297 -9.39 15.28 -16.92
C THR A 297 -9.24 13.92 -16.22
N SER A 298 -8.61 13.89 -15.03
CA SER A 298 -8.38 12.63 -14.34
C SER A 298 -9.68 11.99 -13.84
N LEU A 299 -9.64 10.66 -13.65
CA LEU A 299 -10.75 9.91 -13.05
C LEU A 299 -11.08 10.44 -11.65
N GLY A 300 -10.06 10.77 -10.84
CA GLY A 300 -10.26 11.35 -9.52
C GLY A 300 -11.08 12.65 -9.59
N THR A 301 -10.74 13.57 -10.51
CA THR A 301 -11.49 14.82 -10.70
C THR A 301 -12.92 14.58 -11.16
N GLU A 302 -13.15 13.65 -12.09
CA GLU A 302 -14.50 13.27 -12.55
C GLU A 302 -15.35 12.74 -11.39
N ARG A 303 -14.72 12.07 -10.43
CA ARG A 303 -15.38 11.52 -9.26
C ARG A 303 -15.44 12.50 -8.08
N GLY A 304 -15.21 13.78 -8.32
CA GLY A 304 -15.40 14.86 -7.35
C GLY A 304 -14.21 15.13 -6.42
N ILE A 305 -13.04 14.58 -6.73
CA ILE A 305 -11.82 14.86 -5.96
C ILE A 305 -11.25 16.21 -6.43
N ALA A 306 -10.92 17.06 -5.48
CA ALA A 306 -10.33 18.36 -5.80
C ALA A 306 -8.93 18.21 -6.42
N LEU A 307 -8.60 19.10 -7.34
CA LEU A 307 -7.29 19.12 -7.98
C LEU A 307 -6.16 19.18 -6.95
N GLY A 308 -5.17 18.29 -7.09
CA GLY A 308 -4.04 18.20 -6.18
C GLY A 308 -4.27 17.33 -4.93
N GLN A 309 -5.46 16.84 -4.70
CA GLN A 309 -5.70 15.82 -3.68
C GLN A 309 -5.34 14.42 -4.19
N ASN A 310 -4.85 13.59 -3.28
CA ASN A 310 -4.61 12.19 -3.53
C ASN A 310 -5.90 11.39 -3.30
N ALA A 311 -6.18 10.43 -4.17
CA ALA A 311 -7.36 9.59 -4.04
C ALA A 311 -7.13 8.19 -4.59
N VAL A 312 -7.96 7.27 -4.13
CA VAL A 312 -8.12 5.93 -4.72
C VAL A 312 -9.55 5.75 -5.20
N THR A 313 -9.70 5.15 -6.37
CA THR A 313 -10.99 4.65 -6.86
C THR A 313 -10.92 3.14 -6.92
N VAL A 314 -11.82 2.44 -6.25
CA VAL A 314 -11.93 0.98 -6.32
C VAL A 314 -13.08 0.57 -7.22
N PHE A 315 -12.86 -0.48 -8.00
CA PHE A 315 -13.79 -1.03 -8.98
C PHE A 315 -13.76 -2.56 -8.90
N ALA A 316 -14.91 -3.21 -8.95
CA ALA A 316 -14.99 -4.67 -8.97
C ALA A 316 -14.81 -5.17 -10.41
N GLY A 317 -13.60 -5.59 -10.77
CA GLY A 317 -13.22 -5.93 -12.13
C GLY A 317 -12.59 -7.29 -12.33
N GLU A 318 -12.69 -7.80 -13.56
CA GLU A 318 -11.94 -8.97 -14.04
C GLU A 318 -10.49 -8.58 -14.44
N GLY A 319 -9.75 -9.50 -15.06
CA GLY A 319 -8.45 -9.19 -15.66
C GLY A 319 -8.56 -8.30 -16.91
N PRO A 320 -7.51 -7.52 -17.24
CA PRO A 320 -7.54 -6.61 -18.37
C PRO A 320 -7.52 -7.38 -19.70
N ARG A 321 -8.29 -6.88 -20.69
CA ARG A 321 -8.27 -7.35 -22.08
C ARG A 321 -7.68 -6.27 -22.97
N CYS A 322 -6.75 -6.67 -23.83
CA CYS A 322 -6.13 -5.78 -24.79
C CYS A 322 -7.10 -5.44 -25.94
N VAL A 323 -7.14 -4.15 -26.28
CA VAL A 323 -7.75 -3.63 -27.52
C VAL A 323 -6.61 -3.20 -28.43
N VAL A 324 -6.57 -3.77 -29.64
CA VAL A 324 -5.54 -3.49 -30.64
C VAL A 324 -6.17 -2.70 -31.78
N ASP A 325 -5.70 -1.49 -32.06
CA ASP A 325 -6.01 -0.77 -33.28
C ASP A 325 -4.76 -0.03 -33.77
N GLN A 326 -4.10 -0.61 -34.77
CA GLN A 326 -2.88 -0.07 -35.36
C GLN A 326 -3.14 0.82 -36.58
N LEU A 327 -4.39 0.92 -37.05
CA LEU A 327 -4.73 1.55 -38.30
C LEU A 327 -5.55 2.85 -38.16
N ALA A 328 -6.27 3.04 -37.07
CA ALA A 328 -6.99 4.26 -36.78
C ALA A 328 -6.04 5.48 -36.83
N ARG A 329 -6.50 6.55 -37.48
CA ARG A 329 -5.78 7.82 -37.62
C ARG A 329 -6.61 9.01 -37.10
N THR A 330 -7.86 8.78 -36.77
CA THR A 330 -8.80 9.74 -36.19
C THR A 330 -9.39 9.22 -34.88
N ALA A 331 -9.83 10.15 -34.02
CA ALA A 331 -10.56 9.83 -32.82
C ALA A 331 -11.83 9.02 -33.09
N ASP A 332 -12.50 9.33 -34.20
CA ASP A 332 -13.74 8.68 -34.66
C ASP A 332 -13.50 7.20 -35.03
N GLU A 333 -12.49 6.90 -35.83
CA GLU A 333 -12.11 5.53 -36.21
C GLU A 333 -11.73 4.70 -34.98
N LEU A 334 -10.90 5.25 -34.08
CA LEU A 334 -10.51 4.58 -32.86
C LEU A 334 -11.71 4.31 -31.95
N THR A 335 -12.63 5.28 -31.84
CA THR A 335 -13.85 5.11 -31.04
C THR A 335 -14.70 3.94 -31.54
N ASN A 336 -14.81 3.73 -32.84
CA ASN A 336 -15.53 2.59 -33.42
C ASN A 336 -14.87 1.26 -33.05
N SER A 337 -13.54 1.18 -33.07
CA SER A 337 -12.80 0.00 -32.62
C SER A 337 -12.98 -0.27 -31.11
N LEU A 338 -12.93 0.77 -30.29
CA LEU A 338 -13.18 0.66 -28.86
C LEU A 338 -14.59 0.17 -28.56
N VAL A 339 -15.61 0.68 -29.26
CA VAL A 339 -17.02 0.25 -29.14
C VAL A 339 -17.16 -1.21 -29.51
N ALA A 340 -16.58 -1.65 -30.62
CA ALA A 340 -16.64 -3.06 -31.05
C ALA A 340 -16.09 -4.01 -29.97
N CYS A 341 -15.00 -3.62 -29.32
CA CYS A 341 -14.42 -4.39 -28.21
C CYS A 341 -15.26 -4.30 -26.93
N LEU A 342 -15.77 -3.13 -26.58
CA LEU A 342 -16.63 -2.93 -25.41
C LEU A 342 -17.95 -3.70 -25.52
N GLN A 343 -18.52 -3.85 -26.70
CA GLN A 343 -19.73 -4.66 -26.91
C GLN A 343 -19.55 -6.13 -26.52
N THR A 344 -18.32 -6.64 -26.50
CA THR A 344 -18.01 -8.03 -26.12
C THR A 344 -17.77 -8.21 -24.61
N VAL A 345 -17.89 -7.15 -23.81
CA VAL A 345 -17.78 -7.25 -22.33
C VAL A 345 -18.77 -8.31 -21.84
N HIS A 346 -18.25 -9.32 -21.12
CA HIS A 346 -18.90 -10.55 -20.74
C HIS A 346 -19.48 -11.36 -21.90
N HIS A 347 -20.49 -10.80 -22.59
CA HIS A 347 -21.13 -11.44 -23.73
C HIS A 347 -21.83 -10.38 -24.60
N PRO A 348 -21.75 -10.44 -25.95
CA PRO A 348 -22.28 -9.38 -26.83
C PRO A 348 -23.80 -9.19 -26.74
N LYS A 349 -24.56 -10.19 -26.23
CA LYS A 349 -26.01 -10.12 -26.07
C LYS A 349 -26.47 -9.80 -24.63
N LEU A 350 -25.55 -9.66 -23.68
CA LEU A 350 -25.83 -9.18 -22.34
C LEU A 350 -25.63 -7.65 -22.31
N VAL A 351 -26.66 -6.92 -21.92
CA VAL A 351 -26.76 -5.47 -22.04
C VAL A 351 -27.37 -4.86 -20.78
N ILE A 352 -27.31 -3.53 -20.64
CA ILE A 352 -27.97 -2.68 -19.65
C ILE A 352 -27.28 -2.65 -18.28
N GLY A 353 -26.85 -3.80 -17.75
CA GLY A 353 -26.49 -3.94 -16.34
C GLY A 353 -24.99 -4.08 -16.08
N PHE A 354 -24.10 -3.58 -16.94
CA PHE A 354 -22.65 -3.79 -16.81
C PHE A 354 -21.87 -2.50 -16.76
N ASP A 355 -20.67 -2.61 -16.20
CA ASP A 355 -19.68 -1.56 -16.14
C ASP A 355 -18.38 -2.02 -16.80
N ALA A 356 -17.53 -1.07 -17.16
CA ALA A 356 -16.18 -1.35 -17.63
C ALA A 356 -15.24 -0.17 -17.31
N ILE A 357 -13.98 -0.48 -17.07
CA ILE A 357 -12.91 0.51 -17.14
C ILE A 357 -12.32 0.44 -18.55
N LEU A 358 -12.20 1.59 -19.21
CA LEU A 358 -11.39 1.76 -20.40
C LEU A 358 -10.08 2.46 -20.00
N ILE A 359 -8.97 1.79 -20.23
CA ILE A 359 -7.62 2.29 -19.97
C ILE A 359 -7.02 2.66 -21.33
N VAL A 360 -6.91 3.95 -21.61
CA VAL A 360 -6.34 4.46 -22.85
C VAL A 360 -4.84 4.65 -22.68
N SER A 361 -4.05 4.13 -23.62
CA SER A 361 -2.60 4.35 -23.61
C SER A 361 -2.19 5.64 -24.34
N PRO A 362 -0.94 6.11 -24.17
CA PRO A 362 -0.47 7.34 -24.81
C PRO A 362 -0.58 7.37 -26.32
N ASP A 363 -0.36 6.26 -27.02
CA ASP A 363 -0.46 6.23 -28.49
C ASP A 363 -1.90 6.40 -28.98
N HIS A 364 -2.87 5.73 -28.37
CA HIS A 364 -4.28 5.93 -28.67
C HIS A 364 -4.77 7.31 -28.18
N GLY A 365 -4.32 7.77 -27.00
CA GLY A 365 -4.70 9.06 -26.44
C GLY A 365 -4.29 10.25 -27.29
N ARG A 366 -3.19 10.12 -28.06
CA ARG A 366 -2.76 11.17 -28.99
C ARG A 366 -3.79 11.49 -30.08
N LEU A 367 -4.55 10.52 -30.55
CA LEU A 367 -5.60 10.75 -31.53
C LEU A 367 -6.71 11.65 -30.97
N PHE A 368 -7.13 11.39 -29.74
CA PHE A 368 -8.11 12.23 -29.04
C PHE A 368 -7.56 13.63 -28.74
N ALA A 369 -6.28 13.72 -28.32
CA ALA A 369 -5.63 15.00 -28.08
C ALA A 369 -5.54 15.86 -29.33
N GLN A 370 -5.17 15.28 -30.48
CA GLN A 370 -5.02 15.97 -31.76
C GLN A 370 -6.33 16.59 -32.27
N GLU A 371 -7.46 15.95 -32.00
CA GLU A 371 -8.79 16.41 -32.39
C GLU A 371 -9.51 17.16 -31.26
N GLY A 372 -8.86 17.33 -30.08
CA GLY A 372 -9.42 18.07 -28.96
C GLY A 372 -10.60 17.41 -28.27
N TRP A 373 -10.70 16.06 -28.36
CA TRP A 373 -11.78 15.34 -27.70
C TRP A 373 -11.63 15.39 -26.17
N THR A 374 -12.70 15.74 -25.49
CA THR A 374 -12.77 15.69 -24.03
C THR A 374 -13.15 14.31 -23.53
N ARG A 375 -12.94 14.05 -22.25
CA ARG A 375 -13.44 12.84 -21.57
C ARG A 375 -14.93 12.64 -21.79
N GLU A 376 -15.72 13.69 -21.59
CA GLU A 376 -17.17 13.65 -21.74
C GLU A 376 -17.59 13.29 -23.17
N GLN A 377 -16.95 13.90 -24.17
CA GLN A 377 -17.21 13.57 -25.57
C GLN A 377 -16.92 12.10 -25.89
N LEU A 378 -15.77 11.61 -25.46
CA LEU A 378 -15.41 10.20 -25.69
C LEU A 378 -16.41 9.25 -25.01
N ILE A 379 -16.72 9.45 -23.74
CA ILE A 379 -17.68 8.60 -23.01
C ILE A 379 -19.06 8.64 -23.66
N THR A 380 -19.53 9.82 -24.05
CA THR A 380 -20.82 9.97 -24.75
C THR A 380 -20.83 9.16 -26.05
N GLN A 381 -19.81 9.29 -26.87
CA GLN A 381 -19.73 8.56 -28.14
C GLN A 381 -19.60 7.03 -27.93
N LEU A 382 -18.86 6.59 -26.91
CA LEU A 382 -18.77 5.17 -26.56
C LEU A 382 -20.14 4.60 -26.16
N ILE A 383 -20.90 5.33 -25.34
CA ILE A 383 -22.24 4.92 -24.90
C ILE A 383 -23.22 4.90 -26.07
N GLU A 384 -23.32 6.00 -26.83
CA GLU A 384 -24.24 6.13 -27.95
C GLU A 384 -24.03 5.05 -29.02
N ARG A 385 -22.77 4.80 -29.41
CA ARG A 385 -22.41 3.81 -30.43
C ARG A 385 -22.49 2.37 -29.93
N SER A 386 -22.54 2.16 -28.62
CA SER A 386 -22.68 0.80 -28.03
C SER A 386 -24.13 0.32 -27.96
N HIS A 387 -25.11 1.12 -28.40
CA HIS A 387 -26.49 0.68 -28.47
C HIS A 387 -26.68 -0.39 -29.56
N THR A 388 -27.48 -1.41 -29.25
CA THR A 388 -27.72 -2.54 -30.16
C THR A 388 -29.22 -2.76 -30.32
N PRO A 389 -29.71 -2.95 -31.56
CA PRO A 389 -31.12 -3.31 -31.83
C PRO A 389 -31.48 -4.63 -31.11
N GLY A 390 -32.64 -4.63 -30.45
CA GLY A 390 -33.09 -5.77 -29.67
C GLY A 390 -33.32 -7.06 -30.51
N GLU A 391 -33.64 -6.93 -31.80
CA GLU A 391 -33.73 -8.05 -32.74
C GLU A 391 -32.43 -8.88 -32.82
N GLN A 392 -31.26 -8.25 -32.63
CA GLN A 392 -29.96 -8.92 -32.60
C GLN A 392 -29.67 -9.52 -31.24
N LEU A 393 -30.31 -9.02 -30.19
CA LEU A 393 -30.05 -9.35 -28.79
C LEU A 393 -30.97 -10.45 -28.23
N VAL A 394 -32.18 -10.62 -28.81
CA VAL A 394 -33.13 -11.63 -28.30
C VAL A 394 -32.56 -13.06 -28.32
N ARG A 395 -32.98 -13.89 -27.39
CA ARG A 395 -32.58 -15.29 -27.27
C ARG A 395 -32.75 -16.01 -28.60
N GLY A 396 -31.77 -16.80 -29.02
CA GLY A 396 -31.77 -17.53 -30.29
C GLY A 396 -31.33 -16.69 -31.51
N ALA A 397 -31.37 -15.37 -31.47
CA ALA A 397 -30.87 -14.54 -32.57
C ALA A 397 -29.38 -14.82 -32.85
N ARG A 398 -29.02 -14.86 -34.14
CA ARG A 398 -27.66 -15.19 -34.60
C ARG A 398 -27.19 -16.60 -34.19
N GLY A 399 -28.10 -17.50 -33.87
CA GLY A 399 -27.79 -18.84 -33.43
C GLY A 399 -27.26 -18.93 -31.98
N ILE A 400 -27.28 -17.85 -31.22
CA ILE A 400 -26.79 -17.76 -29.85
C ILE A 400 -28.00 -17.88 -28.90
N ALA A 401 -28.00 -18.88 -28.01
CA ALA A 401 -29.09 -19.13 -27.07
C ALA A 401 -29.26 -18.01 -26.04
N GLU A 402 -28.18 -17.43 -25.58
CA GLU A 402 -28.18 -16.29 -24.63
C GLU A 402 -28.84 -15.05 -25.22
N GLY A 403 -29.36 -14.15 -24.38
CA GLY A 403 -29.93 -12.88 -24.81
C GLY A 403 -31.11 -12.39 -24.00
N ILE A 404 -31.68 -11.29 -24.45
CA ILE A 404 -32.81 -10.61 -23.80
C ILE A 404 -34.15 -11.35 -24.10
N PRO A 405 -35.17 -11.11 -23.27
CA PRO A 405 -36.53 -11.64 -23.52
C PRO A 405 -37.12 -11.10 -24.85
N PRO A 406 -38.02 -11.89 -25.51
CA PRO A 406 -38.60 -11.54 -26.81
C PRO A 406 -39.37 -10.22 -26.85
N HIS A 407 -39.97 -9.78 -25.74
CA HIS A 407 -40.74 -8.54 -25.67
C HIS A 407 -39.88 -7.27 -25.80
N LEU A 408 -38.54 -7.38 -25.69
CA LEU A 408 -37.60 -6.27 -25.92
C LEU A 408 -37.05 -6.23 -27.35
N ARG A 409 -37.60 -7.04 -28.27
CA ARG A 409 -37.12 -7.17 -29.66
C ARG A 409 -37.05 -5.83 -30.40
N ASP A 410 -38.06 -5.00 -30.22
CA ASP A 410 -38.18 -3.74 -30.97
C ASP A 410 -37.50 -2.55 -30.29
N ALA A 411 -36.86 -2.79 -29.12
CA ALA A 411 -36.10 -1.79 -28.41
C ALA A 411 -34.67 -1.65 -28.97
N THR A 412 -34.07 -0.49 -28.80
CA THR A 412 -32.62 -0.30 -28.92
C THR A 412 -32.01 -0.13 -27.54
N LEU A 413 -31.09 -0.98 -27.17
CA LEU A 413 -30.63 -1.11 -25.81
C LEU A 413 -29.14 -0.76 -25.64
N PRO A 414 -28.78 0.02 -24.61
CA PRO A 414 -27.39 0.36 -24.31
C PRO A 414 -26.65 -0.87 -23.78
N LYS A 415 -25.37 -1.00 -24.12
CA LYS A 415 -24.50 -2.04 -23.55
C LYS A 415 -24.30 -1.85 -22.08
N PHE A 416 -24.01 -0.63 -21.65
CA PHE A 416 -23.68 -0.27 -20.29
C PHE A 416 -24.82 0.53 -19.64
N ARG A 417 -24.84 0.55 -18.32
CA ARG A 417 -25.69 1.46 -17.55
C ARG A 417 -25.23 2.92 -17.70
N PRO A 418 -26.05 3.89 -17.33
CA PRO A 418 -25.59 5.29 -17.20
C PRO A 418 -24.40 5.38 -16.25
N GLY A 419 -23.31 6.04 -16.67
CA GLY A 419 -22.07 6.14 -15.89
C GLY A 419 -21.27 4.83 -15.78
N GLY A 420 -21.62 3.79 -16.53
CA GLY A 420 -20.99 2.47 -16.45
C GLY A 420 -19.65 2.35 -17.19
N ILE A 421 -19.16 3.38 -17.86
CA ILE A 421 -17.82 3.40 -18.44
C ILE A 421 -16.95 4.36 -17.63
N LEU A 422 -15.94 3.81 -16.93
CA LEU A 422 -14.89 4.56 -16.29
C LEU A 422 -13.72 4.69 -17.29
N LEU A 423 -13.28 5.91 -17.55
CA LEU A 423 -12.12 6.18 -18.40
C LEU A 423 -10.91 6.48 -17.52
N THR A 424 -9.77 5.89 -17.81
CA THR A 424 -8.49 6.22 -17.17
C THR A 424 -7.36 6.15 -18.19
N TYR A 425 -6.23 6.72 -17.86
CA TYR A 425 -5.11 6.85 -18.80
C TYR A 425 -3.85 6.28 -18.15
N ALA A 426 -3.28 5.26 -18.77
CA ALA A 426 -2.04 4.64 -18.30
C ALA A 426 -1.42 3.81 -19.42
N GLY A 427 -0.11 3.59 -19.33
CA GLY A 427 0.61 2.72 -20.25
C GLY A 427 1.85 3.36 -20.86
N GLY A 428 2.62 2.56 -21.60
CA GLY A 428 3.82 3.03 -22.30
C GLY A 428 3.50 3.83 -23.55
N GLY A 429 4.44 4.70 -23.94
CA GLY A 429 4.33 5.55 -25.14
C GLY A 429 4.60 4.82 -26.46
N ALA A 430 4.71 3.50 -26.47
CA ALA A 430 4.88 2.69 -27.68
C ALA A 430 3.87 1.55 -27.71
N GLY A 431 3.12 1.45 -28.81
CA GLY A 431 2.11 0.42 -29.01
C GLY A 431 0.69 1.00 -29.04
N LEU A 432 0.02 0.77 -30.18
CA LEU A 432 -1.34 1.21 -30.43
C LEU A 432 -2.33 0.23 -29.76
N PHE A 433 -2.38 0.29 -28.44
CA PHE A 433 -3.18 -0.56 -27.59
C PHE A 433 -3.97 0.27 -26.58
N SER A 434 -5.12 -0.24 -26.19
CA SER A 434 -5.85 0.15 -24.98
C SER A 434 -6.23 -1.12 -24.21
N SER A 435 -6.74 -0.98 -23.01
CA SER A 435 -7.21 -2.12 -22.24
C SER A 435 -8.63 -1.89 -21.73
N ILE A 436 -9.42 -2.96 -21.66
CA ILE A 436 -10.74 -2.98 -21.08
C ILE A 436 -10.71 -3.93 -19.88
N VAL A 437 -11.20 -3.46 -18.74
CA VAL A 437 -11.47 -4.28 -17.55
C VAL A 437 -12.98 -4.33 -17.38
N ALA A 438 -13.58 -5.48 -17.58
CA ALA A 438 -15.02 -5.64 -17.39
C ALA A 438 -15.37 -5.67 -15.91
N GLY A 439 -16.48 -5.01 -15.56
CA GLY A 439 -16.97 -4.96 -14.18
C GLY A 439 -17.93 -6.11 -13.85
N TRP A 440 -18.34 -6.14 -12.59
CA TRP A 440 -19.41 -7.03 -12.15
C TRP A 440 -20.76 -6.34 -12.39
N ALA A 441 -21.83 -7.16 -12.41
CA ALA A 441 -23.19 -6.64 -12.51
C ALA A 441 -23.45 -5.60 -11.42
N ASN A 442 -24.12 -4.53 -11.81
CA ASN A 442 -24.61 -3.54 -10.86
C ASN A 442 -26.09 -3.76 -10.56
N SER A 443 -26.54 -3.22 -9.52
CA SER A 443 -27.91 -3.12 -8.99
C SER A 443 -27.86 -3.30 -7.47
N ALA A 444 -29.00 -3.52 -6.83
CA ALA A 444 -29.04 -3.77 -5.37
C ALA A 444 -28.18 -4.97 -4.89
N ILE A 445 -27.73 -5.82 -5.77
CA ILE A 445 -26.88 -7.00 -5.48
C ILE A 445 -25.51 -6.96 -6.16
N GLY A 446 -25.21 -5.90 -6.90
CA GLY A 446 -23.95 -5.72 -7.61
C GLY A 446 -22.94 -4.88 -6.82
N SER A 447 -22.03 -4.26 -7.56
CA SER A 447 -20.99 -3.36 -7.03
C SER A 447 -20.95 -2.07 -7.81
N ASP A 448 -20.82 -0.95 -7.10
CA ASP A 448 -20.55 0.36 -7.71
C ASP A 448 -19.13 0.82 -7.35
N PRO A 449 -18.45 1.54 -8.25
CA PRO A 449 -17.14 2.12 -7.95
C PRO A 449 -17.21 3.10 -6.79
N VAL A 450 -16.24 3.04 -5.89
CA VAL A 450 -16.13 3.94 -4.73
C VAL A 450 -14.81 4.68 -4.74
N THR A 451 -14.85 5.97 -4.50
CA THR A 451 -13.66 6.83 -4.42
C THR A 451 -13.47 7.36 -3.00
N ARG A 452 -12.23 7.37 -2.51
CA ARG A 452 -11.82 7.93 -1.22
C ARG A 452 -10.59 8.80 -1.37
N VAL A 453 -10.56 9.89 -0.62
CA VAL A 453 -9.37 10.73 -0.48
C VAL A 453 -8.35 9.96 0.35
N VAL A 454 -7.09 10.01 -0.04
CA VAL A 454 -5.99 9.45 0.75
C VAL A 454 -5.67 10.44 1.86
N GLY A 455 -5.93 10.03 3.09
CA GLY A 455 -5.58 10.80 4.31
C GLY A 455 -4.10 10.71 4.67
N SER A 456 -3.68 11.44 5.68
CA SER A 456 -2.33 11.40 6.27
C SER A 456 -2.21 10.30 7.33
#